data_7916cbbb176aa6ac125a42e5490f759e
#
_entry.id   7916cbbb176aa6ac125a42e5490f759e
#
_cell.length_a   1.000
_cell.length_b   1.000
_cell.length_c   1.000
_cell.angle_alpha   90.00
_cell.angle_beta   90.00
_cell.angle_gamma   90.00
#
_symmetry.space_group_name_H-M   'P 1'
#
loop_
_entity.id
_entity.type
_entity.pdbx_description
1 polymer ?
#
loop_
_entity_poly.entity_id
_entity_poly.type
_entity_poly.pdbx_seq_one_letter_code
_entity_poly.pdbx_strand_id
1 'polypeptide(L)'
;MMLDNLKLGNFERSLFIIKPDAYKYKNEILNELRKNNFELQYIRDVILHKEFLEKLYSTEGDEIVNLMNVEYFLGKTATIGIAAGENCKTRLFKICGDKYIPDMCDKSSIRYKYSTVRKPILLHGHKFYINAIHRSLPQDAENEIELYMNEYIRNSIREGDIVER
;
A
#
# COMPACT_ATOMS: atom_id res chain seq x y z
N MET A 1 -1.30 -29.66 -18.72
CA MET A 1 -2.36 -29.84 -17.99
C MET A 1 -2.09 -29.74 -16.55
N MET A 2 -1.73 -30.77 -15.89
CA MET A 2 -1.47 -30.71 -14.47
C MET A 2 -0.37 -29.74 -14.10
N LEU A 3 0.67 -29.67 -14.90
CA LEU A 3 1.75 -28.72 -14.66
C LEU A 3 1.30 -27.28 -14.78
N ASP A 4 0.39 -27.03 -15.71
CA ASP A 4 -0.12 -25.67 -15.89
C ASP A 4 -0.96 -25.23 -14.69
N ASN A 5 -1.75 -26.15 -14.15
CA ASN A 5 -2.55 -25.85 -12.97
C ASN A 5 -1.66 -25.54 -11.77
N LEU A 6 -0.55 -26.22 -11.61
CA LEU A 6 0.38 -25.93 -10.54
C LEU A 6 1.02 -24.56 -10.70
N LYS A 7 1.29 -24.14 -11.93
CA LYS A 7 1.89 -22.83 -12.18
C LYS A 7 0.94 -21.69 -11.96
N LEU A 8 -0.36 -21.90 -12.18
CA LEU A 8 -1.35 -20.84 -12.04
C LEU A 8 -1.95 -20.78 -10.66
N GLY A 9 -1.70 -21.78 -9.81
CA GLY A 9 -2.43 -21.94 -8.55
C GLY A 9 -2.26 -20.84 -7.53
N ASN A 10 -1.20 -20.05 -7.60
CA ASN A 10 -0.89 -19.05 -6.59
C ASN A 10 -0.84 -17.62 -7.13
N PHE A 11 -1.49 -17.34 -8.23
CA PHE A 11 -1.55 -15.99 -8.74
C PHE A 11 -2.48 -15.16 -7.87
N GLU A 12 -1.95 -14.07 -7.31
CA GLU A 12 -2.64 -13.28 -6.32
C GLU A 12 -2.47 -11.79 -6.56
N ARG A 13 -3.29 -11.00 -5.88
CA ARG A 13 -3.17 -9.54 -5.92
C ARG A 13 -3.11 -9.00 -4.49
N SER A 14 -2.49 -7.84 -4.32
CA SER A 14 -2.44 -7.14 -3.04
C SER A 14 -2.38 -5.63 -3.27
N LEU A 15 -2.72 -4.85 -2.27
CA LEU A 15 -2.75 -3.40 -2.36
C LEU A 15 -1.49 -2.79 -1.77
N PHE A 16 -1.00 -1.72 -2.39
CA PHE A 16 0.06 -0.91 -1.80
C PHE A 16 -0.28 0.57 -1.92
N ILE A 17 0.25 1.36 -1.01
CA ILE A 17 0.16 2.81 -1.06
C ILE A 17 1.53 3.39 -0.74
N ILE A 18 2.12 4.09 -1.70
CA ILE A 18 3.35 4.84 -1.45
C ILE A 18 2.92 6.08 -0.69
N LYS A 19 3.40 6.20 0.54
CA LYS A 19 2.94 7.24 1.46
C LYS A 19 3.52 8.61 1.10
N PRO A 20 2.91 9.68 1.57
CA PRO A 20 3.37 11.03 1.24
C PRO A 20 4.85 11.28 1.53
N ASP A 21 5.41 10.69 2.59
CA ASP A 21 6.82 10.88 2.93
C ASP A 21 7.77 10.31 1.87
N ALA A 22 7.34 9.27 1.15
CA ALA A 22 8.15 8.64 0.10
C ALA A 22 7.66 8.96 -1.31
N TYR A 23 6.71 9.87 -1.45
CA TYR A 23 6.14 10.21 -2.75
C TYR A 23 7.22 10.64 -3.76
N LYS A 24 8.23 11.35 -3.31
CA LYS A 24 9.32 11.78 -4.19
C LYS A 24 10.12 10.60 -4.76
N TYR A 25 10.02 9.43 -4.16
CA TYR A 25 10.68 8.22 -4.63
C TYR A 25 9.73 7.26 -5.35
N LYS A 26 8.54 7.72 -5.72
CA LYS A 26 7.52 6.80 -6.27
C LYS A 26 8.01 6.04 -7.49
N ASN A 27 8.75 6.68 -8.37
CA ASN A 27 9.22 6.01 -9.59
C ASN A 27 10.22 4.90 -9.27
N GLU A 28 11.13 5.16 -8.33
CA GLU A 28 12.09 4.15 -7.89
C GLU A 28 11.38 2.98 -7.22
N ILE A 29 10.38 3.27 -6.38
CA ILE A 29 9.61 2.24 -5.69
C ILE A 29 8.82 1.39 -6.69
N LEU A 30 8.11 2.03 -7.62
CA LEU A 30 7.36 1.30 -8.64
C LEU A 30 8.29 0.42 -9.49
N ASN A 31 9.47 0.92 -9.82
CA ASN A 31 10.44 0.13 -10.56
C ASN A 31 10.94 -1.07 -9.78
N GLU A 32 11.15 -0.92 -8.46
CA GLU A 32 11.52 -2.07 -7.64
C GLU A 32 10.44 -3.13 -7.62
N LEU A 33 9.19 -2.72 -7.52
CA LEU A 33 8.08 -3.68 -7.56
C LEU A 33 8.07 -4.43 -8.90
N ARG A 34 8.25 -3.71 -10.00
CA ARG A 34 8.31 -4.37 -11.32
C ARG A 34 9.48 -5.32 -11.45
N LYS A 35 10.64 -4.95 -10.91
CA LYS A 35 11.82 -5.82 -10.93
C LYS A 35 11.61 -7.09 -10.11
N ASN A 36 10.71 -7.06 -9.16
CA ASN A 36 10.37 -8.23 -8.36
C ASN A 36 9.22 -9.02 -8.97
N ASN A 37 8.97 -8.81 -10.27
CA ASN A 37 7.99 -9.57 -11.04
C ASN A 37 6.54 -9.34 -10.62
N PHE A 38 6.24 -8.14 -10.11
CA PHE A 38 4.85 -7.76 -9.92
C PHE A 38 4.35 -7.00 -11.15
N GLU A 39 3.14 -7.36 -11.60
CA GLU A 39 2.42 -6.55 -12.55
C GLU A 39 1.68 -5.50 -11.72
N LEU A 40 1.78 -4.25 -12.11
CA LEU A 40 1.13 -3.17 -11.38
C LEU A 40 -0.12 -2.72 -12.12
N GLN A 41 -1.22 -2.58 -11.37
CA GLN A 41 -2.54 -2.27 -11.93
C GLN A 41 -3.13 -1.07 -11.22
N TYR A 42 -3.89 -0.27 -11.95
CA TYR A 42 -4.67 0.85 -11.40
C TYR A 42 -3.85 1.81 -10.54
N ILE A 43 -2.64 2.18 -11.02
CA ILE A 43 -1.79 3.09 -10.26
C ILE A 43 -2.32 4.52 -10.41
N ARG A 44 -2.50 5.21 -9.29
CA ARG A 44 -2.98 6.59 -9.27
C ARG A 44 -2.29 7.41 -8.21
N ASP A 45 -1.97 8.67 -8.56
CA ASP A 45 -1.57 9.66 -7.57
C ASP A 45 -2.87 10.29 -7.06
N VAL A 46 -3.04 10.35 -5.76
CA VAL A 46 -4.33 10.75 -5.19
C VAL A 46 -4.15 11.33 -3.79
N ILE A 47 -5.04 12.24 -3.44
CA ILE A 47 -5.20 12.64 -2.04
C ILE A 47 -6.33 11.77 -1.49
N LEU A 48 -5.98 10.84 -0.62
CA LEU A 48 -6.95 9.89 -0.09
C LEU A 48 -7.90 10.59 0.87
N HIS A 49 -9.21 10.36 0.72
CA HIS A 49 -10.17 11.02 1.58
C HIS A 49 -10.37 10.24 2.89
N LYS A 50 -10.89 10.96 3.85
CA LYS A 50 -10.97 10.47 5.23
C LYS A 50 -11.75 9.17 5.37
N GLU A 51 -12.89 9.07 4.70
CA GLU A 51 -13.72 7.86 4.81
C GLU A 51 -13.00 6.61 4.31
N PHE A 52 -12.28 6.72 3.21
CA PHE A 52 -11.47 5.61 2.70
C PHE A 52 -10.41 5.20 3.72
N LEU A 53 -9.69 6.18 4.26
CA LEU A 53 -8.62 5.93 5.23
C LEU A 53 -9.16 5.29 6.51
N GLU A 54 -10.31 5.73 6.99
CA GLU A 54 -10.93 5.15 8.17
C GLU A 54 -11.27 3.68 7.95
N LYS A 55 -11.81 3.35 6.80
CA LYS A 55 -12.11 1.96 6.46
C LYS A 55 -10.85 1.14 6.29
N LEU A 56 -9.84 1.70 5.64
CA LEU A 56 -8.57 1.00 5.40
C LEU A 56 -7.90 0.59 6.70
N TYR A 57 -7.88 1.47 7.68
CA TYR A 57 -7.18 1.24 8.94
C TYR A 57 -8.08 0.75 10.07
N SER A 58 -9.35 0.45 9.79
CA SER A 58 -10.29 0.04 10.82
C SER A 58 -9.98 -1.30 11.46
N THR A 59 -9.27 -2.17 10.77
CA THR A 59 -8.98 -3.51 11.26
C THR A 59 -7.57 -3.68 11.80
N GLU A 60 -6.75 -2.62 11.76
CA GLU A 60 -5.39 -2.71 12.20
C GLU A 60 -5.21 -2.08 13.57
N GLY A 61 -4.46 -2.71 14.43
CA GLY A 61 -4.01 -2.14 15.69
C GLY A 61 -5.11 -1.55 16.58
N ASP A 62 -4.72 -0.63 17.44
CA ASP A 62 -5.66 0.03 18.32
C ASP A 62 -6.21 1.32 17.68
N GLU A 63 -7.24 1.88 18.29
CA GLU A 63 -7.92 3.07 17.77
C GLU A 63 -7.00 4.28 17.61
N ILE A 64 -6.04 4.45 18.48
CA ILE A 64 -5.14 5.61 18.43
C ILE A 64 -4.20 5.49 17.25
N VAL A 65 -3.66 4.30 17.01
CA VAL A 65 -2.78 4.05 15.85
C VAL A 65 -3.57 4.26 14.56
N ASN A 66 -4.81 3.78 14.52
CA ASN A 66 -5.66 3.97 13.34
C ASN A 66 -5.92 5.46 13.07
N LEU A 67 -6.24 6.21 14.12
CA LEU A 67 -6.44 7.65 14.01
C LEU A 67 -5.19 8.36 13.50
N MET A 68 -4.03 8.02 14.03
CA MET A 68 -2.77 8.62 13.59
C MET A 68 -2.49 8.33 12.12
N ASN A 69 -2.76 7.11 11.66
CA ASN A 69 -2.61 6.76 10.25
C ASN A 69 -3.52 7.62 9.36
N VAL A 70 -4.77 7.79 9.76
CA VAL A 70 -5.72 8.61 9.00
C VAL A 70 -5.23 10.05 8.94
N GLU A 71 -4.89 10.64 10.07
CA GLU A 71 -4.43 12.03 10.13
C GLU A 71 -3.18 12.26 9.32
N TYR A 72 -2.27 11.29 9.31
CA TYR A 72 -1.03 11.42 8.59
C TYR A 72 -1.25 11.62 7.09
N PHE A 73 -2.23 10.95 6.52
CA PHE A 73 -2.48 11.04 5.08
C PHE A 73 -3.29 12.27 4.66
N LEU A 74 -4.04 12.87 5.55
CA LEU A 74 -4.99 13.92 5.17
C LEU A 74 -4.33 15.09 4.45
N GLY A 75 -4.87 15.44 3.28
CA GLY A 75 -4.40 16.58 2.50
C GLY A 75 -3.09 16.39 1.78
N LYS A 76 -2.53 15.18 1.81
CA LYS A 76 -1.22 14.92 1.17
C LYS A 76 -1.36 13.93 0.04
N THR A 77 -0.55 14.10 -0.99
CA THR A 77 -0.55 13.20 -2.15
C THR A 77 0.14 11.88 -1.84
N ALA A 78 -0.49 10.79 -2.23
CA ALA A 78 0.05 9.44 -2.15
C ALA A 78 -0.10 8.76 -3.51
N THR A 79 0.57 7.63 -3.70
CA THR A 79 0.40 6.82 -4.91
C THR A 79 -0.15 5.47 -4.49
N ILE A 80 -1.33 5.11 -4.98
CA ILE A 80 -1.98 3.85 -4.65
C ILE A 80 -2.03 2.96 -5.88
N GLY A 81 -1.91 1.65 -5.69
CA GLY A 81 -2.01 0.70 -6.78
C GLY A 81 -2.18 -0.73 -6.29
N ILE A 82 -2.36 -1.61 -7.25
CA ILE A 82 -2.50 -3.04 -7.00
C ILE A 82 -1.32 -3.75 -7.62
N ALA A 83 -0.68 -4.61 -6.85
CA ALA A 83 0.38 -5.50 -7.35
C ALA A 83 -0.21 -6.88 -7.59
N ALA A 84 0.17 -7.51 -8.69
CA ALA A 84 -0.31 -8.85 -9.03
C ALA A 84 0.87 -9.74 -9.41
N GLY A 85 0.79 -11.00 -9.04
CA GLY A 85 1.82 -11.96 -9.37
C GLY A 85 1.70 -13.23 -8.55
N GLU A 86 2.61 -14.15 -8.78
CA GLU A 86 2.65 -15.39 -8.05
C GLU A 86 3.01 -15.13 -6.59
N ASN A 87 2.24 -15.69 -5.68
CA ASN A 87 2.41 -15.53 -4.23
C ASN A 87 2.50 -14.06 -3.81
N CYS A 88 1.76 -13.20 -4.49
CA CYS A 88 1.87 -11.75 -4.32
C CYS A 88 1.64 -11.29 -2.89
N LYS A 89 0.65 -11.86 -2.21
CA LYS A 89 0.28 -11.38 -0.86
C LYS A 89 1.45 -11.44 0.12
N THR A 90 2.14 -12.57 0.17
CA THR A 90 3.26 -12.72 1.08
C THR A 90 4.54 -12.05 0.57
N ARG A 91 4.78 -12.11 -0.74
CA ARG A 91 5.98 -11.49 -1.32
C ARG A 91 5.93 -9.97 -1.21
N LEU A 92 4.80 -9.37 -1.50
CA LEU A 92 4.67 -7.92 -1.39
C LEU A 92 4.87 -7.47 0.05
N PHE A 93 4.29 -8.19 0.99
CA PHE A 93 4.44 -7.91 2.41
C PHE A 93 5.93 -7.86 2.82
N LYS A 94 6.71 -8.83 2.37
CA LYS A 94 8.13 -8.89 2.70
C LYS A 94 8.97 -7.86 1.94
N ILE A 95 8.71 -7.69 0.67
CA ILE A 95 9.47 -6.75 -0.16
C ILE A 95 9.26 -5.32 0.31
N CYS A 96 8.04 -4.98 0.70
CA CYS A 96 7.77 -3.65 1.24
C CYS A 96 8.37 -3.44 2.63
N GLY A 97 8.46 -4.48 3.41
CA GLY A 97 8.93 -4.42 4.80
C GLY A 97 7.86 -4.96 5.73
N ASP A 98 8.21 -5.99 6.49
CA ASP A 98 7.25 -6.71 7.33
C ASP A 98 7.11 -6.12 8.74
N LYS A 99 7.87 -5.08 9.06
CA LYS A 99 7.79 -4.43 10.37
C LYS A 99 7.28 -3.01 10.25
N TYR A 100 6.64 -2.55 11.30
CA TYR A 100 6.14 -1.18 11.40
C TYR A 100 7.26 -0.15 11.44
N ILE A 101 8.35 -0.50 12.13
CA ILE A 101 9.52 0.37 12.29
C ILE A 101 10.50 0.11 11.15
N PRO A 102 10.82 1.13 10.33
CA PRO A 102 11.69 0.92 9.16
C PRO A 102 13.03 0.27 9.47
N ASP A 103 13.69 0.70 10.54
CA ASP A 103 15.00 0.15 10.89
C ASP A 103 14.99 -1.31 11.31
N MET A 104 13.81 -1.85 11.62
CA MET A 104 13.66 -3.26 11.96
C MET A 104 13.31 -4.12 10.75
N CYS A 105 13.11 -3.51 9.60
CA CYS A 105 12.88 -4.24 8.35
C CYS A 105 14.20 -4.68 7.74
N ASP A 106 14.12 -5.66 6.84
CA ASP A 106 15.27 -6.08 6.06
C ASP A 106 15.84 -4.90 5.29
N LYS A 107 17.15 -4.82 5.21
CA LYS A 107 17.84 -3.69 4.55
C LYS A 107 17.50 -3.56 3.07
N SER A 108 17.06 -4.64 2.43
CA SER A 108 16.65 -4.62 1.04
C SER A 108 15.20 -4.18 0.87
N SER A 109 14.45 -4.01 1.94
CA SER A 109 13.03 -3.68 1.86
C SER A 109 12.81 -2.22 1.48
N ILE A 110 11.65 -1.95 0.93
CA ILE A 110 11.26 -0.59 0.55
C ILE A 110 11.20 0.31 1.79
N ARG A 111 10.62 -0.17 2.89
CA ARG A 111 10.56 0.60 4.12
C ARG A 111 11.93 1.00 4.64
N TYR A 112 12.88 0.09 4.59
CA TYR A 112 14.23 0.40 5.03
C TYR A 112 14.90 1.43 4.12
N LYS A 113 14.80 1.23 2.82
CA LYS A 113 15.52 2.07 1.86
C LYS A 113 14.93 3.44 1.65
N TYR A 114 13.61 3.56 1.70
CA TYR A 114 12.94 4.79 1.29
C TYR A 114 12.27 5.57 2.41
N SER A 115 12.31 5.09 3.64
CA SER A 115 11.80 5.87 4.76
C SER A 115 12.75 7.02 5.04
N THR A 116 12.23 8.23 5.00
CA THR A 116 13.04 9.43 5.14
C THR A 116 13.19 9.87 6.60
N VAL A 117 12.29 9.39 7.45
CA VAL A 117 12.31 9.71 8.88
C VAL A 117 12.53 8.42 9.65
N ARG A 118 13.65 8.33 10.35
CA ARG A 118 14.02 7.09 11.06
C ARG A 118 13.57 7.08 12.51
N LYS A 119 13.38 8.24 13.10
CA LYS A 119 12.92 8.33 14.48
C LYS A 119 11.41 8.51 14.50
N PRO A 120 10.73 8.04 15.56
CA PRO A 120 9.30 8.26 15.64
C PRO A 120 9.00 9.74 15.83
N ILE A 121 7.84 10.16 15.33
CA ILE A 121 7.30 11.48 15.66
C ILE A 121 6.26 11.30 16.76
N LEU A 122 5.90 12.39 17.42
CA LEU A 122 4.86 12.35 18.45
C LEU A 122 3.56 12.90 17.86
N LEU A 123 2.49 12.10 17.93
CA LEU A 123 1.15 12.54 17.56
C LEU A 123 0.26 12.21 18.76
N HIS A 124 -0.43 13.21 19.28
CA HIS A 124 -1.30 13.02 20.44
C HIS A 124 -0.60 12.33 21.62
N GLY A 125 0.70 12.63 21.82
CA GLY A 125 1.49 12.04 22.89
C GLY A 125 1.94 10.60 22.64
N HIS A 126 1.69 10.06 21.46
CA HIS A 126 2.07 8.69 21.11
C HIS A 126 3.15 8.67 20.02
N LYS A 127 4.00 7.68 20.06
CA LYS A 127 5.02 7.50 19.03
C LYS A 127 4.38 6.97 17.75
N PHE A 128 4.71 7.62 16.63
CA PHE A 128 4.21 7.22 15.32
C PHE A 128 5.40 7.16 14.36
N TYR A 129 5.50 6.05 13.62
CA TYR A 129 6.58 5.85 12.65
C TYR A 129 6.08 6.09 11.23
N ILE A 130 6.79 6.96 10.51
CA ILE A 130 6.57 7.20 9.09
C ILE A 130 7.41 6.17 8.34
N ASN A 131 6.78 5.34 7.50
CA ASN A 131 7.46 4.17 6.97
C ASN A 131 7.29 3.91 5.48
N ALA A 132 7.17 4.95 4.70
CA ALA A 132 7.25 4.95 3.24
C ALA A 132 6.11 4.29 2.48
N ILE A 133 5.65 3.12 2.86
CA ILE A 133 4.67 2.38 2.07
C ILE A 133 3.73 1.59 2.97
N HIS A 134 2.45 1.64 2.63
CA HIS A 134 1.46 0.71 3.16
C HIS A 134 1.38 -0.46 2.19
N ARG A 135 1.26 -1.65 2.73
CA ARG A 135 0.94 -2.85 1.95
C ARG A 135 -0.06 -3.63 2.77
N SER A 136 -1.01 -4.27 2.08
CA SER A 136 -2.01 -5.06 2.78
C SER A 136 -1.35 -6.20 3.54
N LEU A 137 -1.89 -6.51 4.72
CA LEU A 137 -1.59 -7.81 5.33
C LEU A 137 -2.18 -8.88 4.40
N PRO A 138 -1.54 -10.06 4.28
CA PRO A 138 -2.04 -11.07 3.36
C PRO A 138 -3.53 -11.41 3.53
N GLN A 139 -4.00 -11.47 4.75
CA GLN A 139 -5.41 -11.79 5.01
C GLN A 139 -6.38 -10.65 4.68
N ASP A 140 -5.88 -9.42 4.56
CA ASP A 140 -6.71 -8.25 4.30
C ASP A 140 -6.65 -7.79 2.84
N ALA A 141 -5.81 -8.39 2.04
CA ALA A 141 -5.51 -7.91 0.68
C ALA A 141 -6.77 -7.78 -0.18
N GLU A 142 -7.62 -8.78 -0.21
CA GLU A 142 -8.79 -8.75 -1.08
C GLU A 142 -9.81 -7.70 -0.64
N ASN A 143 -10.00 -7.53 0.66
CA ASN A 143 -10.90 -6.52 1.18
C ASN A 143 -10.39 -5.11 0.87
N GLU A 144 -9.10 -4.88 0.99
CA GLU A 144 -8.52 -3.58 0.71
C GLU A 144 -8.55 -3.25 -0.78
N ILE A 145 -8.31 -4.24 -1.64
CA ILE A 145 -8.47 -4.06 -3.09
C ILE A 145 -9.91 -3.68 -3.43
N GLU A 146 -10.88 -4.39 -2.87
CA GLU A 146 -12.28 -4.10 -3.13
C GLU A 146 -12.66 -2.70 -2.67
N LEU A 147 -12.17 -2.27 -1.53
CA LEU A 147 -12.37 -0.92 -1.03
C LEU A 147 -11.83 0.12 -2.02
N TYR A 148 -10.60 -0.07 -2.49
CA TYR A 148 -10.00 0.83 -3.46
C TYR A 148 -10.78 0.86 -4.77
N MET A 149 -11.11 -0.31 -5.29
CA MET A 149 -11.85 -0.40 -6.55
C MET A 149 -13.21 0.30 -6.46
N ASN A 150 -13.92 0.12 -5.36
CA ASN A 150 -15.22 0.75 -5.18
C ASN A 150 -15.12 2.27 -5.03
N GLU A 151 -14.17 2.75 -4.22
CA GLU A 151 -14.12 4.18 -3.89
C GLU A 151 -13.48 5.02 -5.00
N TYR A 152 -12.51 4.49 -5.72
CA TYR A 152 -11.73 5.29 -6.66
C TYR A 152 -11.84 4.87 -8.12
N ILE A 153 -12.14 3.62 -8.40
CA ILE A 153 -12.18 3.14 -9.78
C ILE A 153 -13.60 3.08 -10.31
N ARG A 154 -14.47 2.33 -9.64
CA ARG A 154 -15.85 2.15 -10.11
C ARG A 154 -16.68 3.42 -10.02
N ASN A 155 -16.45 4.23 -9.00
CA ASN A 155 -17.18 5.48 -8.87
C ASN A 155 -16.81 6.47 -9.97
N SER A 156 -15.54 6.56 -10.34
CA SER A 156 -15.12 7.40 -11.47
C SER A 156 -15.82 6.99 -12.76
N ILE A 157 -15.91 5.69 -13.01
CA ILE A 157 -16.59 5.19 -14.20
C ILE A 157 -18.07 5.56 -14.18
N ARG A 158 -18.72 5.42 -13.02
CA ARG A 158 -20.14 5.73 -12.89
C ARG A 158 -20.44 7.21 -13.11
N GLU A 159 -19.54 8.08 -12.72
CA GLU A 159 -19.70 9.51 -12.88
C GLU A 159 -19.31 9.98 -14.28
N GLY A 160 -18.92 9.06 -15.13
CA GLY A 160 -18.53 9.38 -16.48
C GLY A 160 -17.20 10.04 -16.62
N ASP A 161 -16.42 9.95 -15.61
CA ASP A 161 -15.15 10.53 -15.55
C ASP A 161 -14.26 9.75 -16.28
N ILE A 162 -14.38 9.68 -17.44
CA ILE A 162 -13.73 8.83 -18.05
C ILE A 162 -12.57 9.04 -18.33
N VAL A 163 -11.91 8.89 -18.23
CA VAL A 163 -11.03 8.92 -18.45
C VAL A 163 -10.21 8.55 -18.94
N GLU A 164 -9.39 8.67 -19.12
CA GLU A 164 -8.50 8.48 -19.62
C GLU A 164 -7.85 7.57 -19.37
N ARG A 165 -7.27 7.04 -19.60
CA ARG A 165 -6.59 6.00 -19.31
C ARG A 165 -5.26 6.14 -19.64
#